data_4af911f036132f1a68948d94afc05d43
#
_entry.id   4af911f036132f1a68948d94afc05d43
#
_cell.length_a   1.000
_cell.length_b   1.000
_cell.length_c   1.000
_cell.angle_alpha   90.00
_cell.angle_beta   90.00
_cell.angle_gamma   90.00
#
_symmetry.space_group_name_H-M   'P 1'
#
loop_
_entity.id
_entity.type
_entity.pdbx_description
1 polymer ?
#
loop_
_entity_poly.entity_id
_entity_poly.type
_entity_poly.pdbx_seq_one_letter_code
_entity_poly.pdbx_strand_id
1 'polypeptide(L)'
;SKAPLDKQLDLTLLNMSKKSKKPKRSAYNNITRRELIQLAMIRSDNTAARLLCQTYPMGFNRCIDDMNTKVHSLGMLNSVFYDPTGLDDRNNSTASDLIKLASAAANYPEVVHASHQSHLKIKIQRHWFSGNNTNPLIGSRHDIQVSKTGWTTKAGGCLVMLLDTDKGRRVVVVLGSKSTRTRIPEAEF
;
A
#
# COMPACT_ATOMS: atom_id res chain seq x y z
N SER A 1 -16.05 5.34 13.15
CA SER A 1 -16.49 3.96 12.87
C SER A 1 -15.63 3.42 11.73
N LYS A 2 -15.09 2.22 11.90
CA LYS A 2 -14.30 1.57 10.84
C LYS A 2 -15.21 1.27 9.65
N ALA A 3 -14.79 1.67 8.45
CA ALA A 3 -15.53 1.32 7.23
C ALA A 3 -15.54 -0.21 7.03
N PRO A 4 -16.69 -0.81 6.70
CA PRO A 4 -16.79 -2.28 6.59
C PRO A 4 -15.92 -2.80 5.45
N LEU A 5 -15.14 -3.87 5.72
CA LEU A 5 -14.16 -4.43 4.79
C LEU A 5 -14.80 -5.24 3.67
N ASP A 6 -15.86 -6.00 3.99
CA ASP A 6 -16.45 -6.98 3.07
C ASP A 6 -17.71 -6.46 2.36
N LYS A 7 -18.11 -5.21 2.65
CA LYS A 7 -19.18 -4.56 1.91
C LYS A 7 -18.71 -4.22 0.49
N GLN A 8 -19.48 -4.63 -0.50
CA GLN A 8 -19.27 -4.21 -1.89
C GLN A 8 -19.44 -2.69 -2.03
N LEU A 9 -18.53 -2.08 -2.77
CA LEU A 9 -18.51 -0.65 -3.00
C LEU A 9 -19.24 -0.32 -4.29
N ASP A 10 -20.16 0.64 -4.21
CA ASP A 10 -20.76 1.24 -5.40
C ASP A 10 -19.85 2.36 -5.92
N LEU A 11 -19.21 2.10 -7.05
CA LEU A 11 -18.31 3.04 -7.70
C LEU A 11 -18.97 3.86 -8.80
N THR A 12 -20.27 3.70 -9.03
CA THR A 12 -20.99 4.37 -10.11
C THR A 12 -21.06 5.89 -9.94
N LEU A 13 -21.10 6.34 -8.67
CA LEU A 13 -21.16 7.76 -8.32
C LEU A 13 -19.80 8.47 -8.31
N LEU A 14 -18.71 7.73 -8.48
CA LEU A 14 -17.39 8.34 -8.53
C LEU A 14 -17.17 9.01 -9.89
N ASN A 15 -17.39 10.31 -9.96
CA ASN A 15 -17.05 11.17 -11.10
C ASN A 15 -15.54 11.16 -11.34
N MET A 16 -15.09 10.22 -12.11
CA MET A 16 -13.69 10.11 -12.48
C MET A 16 -13.52 10.65 -13.90
N SER A 17 -12.63 11.60 -14.09
CA SER A 17 -12.30 12.24 -15.34
C SER A 17 -12.22 11.26 -16.54
N LYS A 18 -12.92 11.57 -17.63
CA LYS A 18 -13.03 10.77 -18.87
C LYS A 18 -11.71 10.62 -19.66
N LYS A 19 -10.58 11.14 -19.18
CA LYS A 19 -9.33 11.27 -19.94
C LYS A 19 -8.28 10.18 -19.75
N SER A 20 -8.54 9.10 -19.00
CA SER A 20 -7.53 8.06 -18.83
C SER A 20 -7.80 6.83 -19.70
N LYS A 21 -6.84 6.52 -20.57
CA LYS A 21 -6.79 5.31 -21.42
C LYS A 21 -6.41 4.02 -20.64
N LYS A 22 -6.53 3.98 -19.30
CA LYS A 22 -6.14 2.84 -18.46
C LYS A 22 -7.33 1.94 -18.08
N PRO A 23 -7.09 0.72 -17.59
CA PRO A 23 -8.05 -0.38 -17.60
C PRO A 23 -9.43 0.04 -17.12
N LYS A 24 -10.41 -0.43 -17.85
CA LYS A 24 -11.81 -0.04 -17.73
C LYS A 24 -12.24 -0.15 -16.26
N ARG A 25 -12.63 0.96 -15.66
CA ARG A 25 -13.20 1.10 -14.32
C ARG A 25 -14.28 0.09 -13.98
N SER A 26 -15.02 -0.36 -14.99
CA SER A 26 -15.97 -1.46 -14.89
C SER A 26 -15.38 -2.71 -14.25
N ALA A 27 -14.06 -2.90 -14.33
CA ALA A 27 -13.38 -4.03 -13.70
C ALA A 27 -13.39 -3.99 -12.16
N TYR A 28 -13.53 -2.81 -11.56
CA TYR A 28 -13.57 -2.63 -10.10
C TYR A 28 -14.99 -2.50 -9.54
N ASN A 29 -16.05 -2.57 -10.36
CA ASN A 29 -17.41 -2.50 -9.86
C ASN A 29 -17.69 -3.69 -8.93
N ASN A 30 -18.38 -3.43 -7.81
CA ASN A 30 -18.69 -4.41 -6.76
C ASN A 30 -17.46 -4.98 -6.04
N ILE A 31 -16.31 -4.29 -6.09
CA ILE A 31 -15.13 -4.63 -5.30
C ILE A 31 -15.36 -4.31 -3.83
N THR A 32 -14.77 -5.11 -2.94
CA THR A 32 -14.76 -4.85 -1.50
C THR A 32 -13.54 -4.03 -1.08
N ARG A 33 -13.59 -3.40 0.10
CA ARG A 33 -12.40 -2.74 0.66
C ARG A 33 -11.26 -3.70 0.90
N ARG A 34 -11.56 -4.93 1.33
CA ARG A 34 -10.57 -5.99 1.53
C ARG A 34 -9.81 -6.28 0.24
N GLU A 35 -10.51 -6.45 -0.86
CA GLU A 35 -9.90 -6.68 -2.17
C GLU A 35 -9.09 -5.48 -2.65
N LEU A 36 -9.53 -4.25 -2.40
CA LEU A 36 -8.74 -3.05 -2.68
C LEU A 36 -7.45 -3.01 -1.87
N ILE A 37 -7.49 -3.37 -0.57
CA ILE A 37 -6.30 -3.46 0.27
C ILE A 37 -5.33 -4.51 -0.30
N GLN A 38 -5.82 -5.68 -0.66
CA GLN A 38 -4.99 -6.73 -1.27
C GLN A 38 -4.33 -6.27 -2.57
N LEU A 39 -5.08 -5.64 -3.47
CA LEU A 39 -4.53 -5.09 -4.72
C LEU A 39 -3.48 -4.01 -4.45
N ALA A 40 -3.74 -3.08 -3.53
CA ALA A 40 -2.82 -2.01 -3.17
C ALA A 40 -1.53 -2.54 -2.51
N MET A 41 -1.65 -3.51 -1.60
CA MET A 41 -0.52 -4.05 -0.85
C MET A 41 0.31 -5.05 -1.67
N ILE A 42 -0.33 -6.01 -2.33
CA ILE A 42 0.34 -7.13 -3.01
C ILE A 42 0.84 -6.68 -4.38
N ARG A 43 -0.02 -5.99 -5.15
CA ARG A 43 0.25 -5.59 -6.53
C ARG A 43 0.74 -4.16 -6.68
N SER A 44 0.76 -3.38 -5.58
CA SER A 44 1.02 -1.95 -5.63
C SER A 44 0.10 -1.22 -6.63
N ASP A 45 -1.19 -1.62 -6.66
CA ASP A 45 -2.18 -1.08 -7.58
C ASP A 45 -2.59 0.34 -7.16
N ASN A 46 -2.18 1.33 -7.96
CA ASN A 46 -2.47 2.74 -7.68
C ASN A 46 -3.97 3.06 -7.82
N THR A 47 -4.70 2.34 -8.67
CA THR A 47 -6.14 2.53 -8.80
C THR A 47 -6.84 2.06 -7.53
N ALA A 48 -6.45 0.91 -6.99
CA ALA A 48 -6.99 0.39 -5.74
C ALA A 48 -6.69 1.34 -4.56
N ALA A 49 -5.45 1.83 -4.43
CA ALA A 49 -5.08 2.80 -3.40
C ALA A 49 -5.92 4.09 -3.51
N ARG A 50 -6.11 4.61 -4.73
CA ARG A 50 -6.94 5.78 -4.97
C ARG A 50 -8.41 5.54 -4.64
N LEU A 51 -8.97 4.37 -4.99
CA LEU A 51 -10.35 4.00 -4.69
C LEU A 51 -10.60 3.87 -3.19
N LEU A 52 -9.64 3.37 -2.41
CA LEU A 52 -9.73 3.34 -0.95
C LEU A 52 -9.98 4.74 -0.36
N CYS A 53 -9.27 5.77 -0.86
CA CYS A 53 -9.51 7.14 -0.45
C CYS A 53 -10.78 7.75 -1.06
N GLN A 54 -11.10 7.48 -2.32
CA GLN A 54 -12.31 8.01 -2.95
C GLN A 54 -13.59 7.48 -2.29
N THR A 55 -13.56 6.26 -1.78
CA THR A 55 -14.68 5.63 -1.05
C THR A 55 -14.57 5.77 0.47
N TYR A 56 -13.63 6.58 0.95
CA TYR A 56 -13.46 6.84 2.37
C TYR A 56 -14.67 7.63 2.91
N PRO A 57 -15.11 7.40 4.16
CA PRO A 57 -16.13 8.23 4.78
C PRO A 57 -15.78 9.71 4.69
N MET A 58 -16.71 10.54 4.22
CA MET A 58 -16.54 11.97 3.94
C MET A 58 -15.58 12.29 2.76
N GLY A 59 -15.15 11.28 1.97
CA GLY A 59 -14.51 11.46 0.68
C GLY A 59 -12.98 11.58 0.71
N PHE A 60 -12.43 11.92 -0.47
CA PHE A 60 -10.99 11.85 -0.74
C PHE A 60 -10.16 12.78 0.14
N ASN A 61 -10.58 14.05 0.29
CA ASN A 61 -9.82 15.01 1.08
C ASN A 61 -9.75 14.59 2.54
N ARG A 62 -10.88 14.13 3.10
CA ARG A 62 -10.89 13.61 4.46
C ARG A 62 -9.97 12.40 4.65
N CYS A 63 -9.85 11.54 3.64
CA CYS A 63 -8.89 10.43 3.67
C CYS A 63 -7.45 10.95 3.81
N ILE A 64 -7.06 11.96 3.03
CA ILE A 64 -5.72 12.55 3.10
C ILE A 64 -5.48 13.24 4.47
N ASP A 65 -6.47 13.97 4.96
CA ASP A 65 -6.39 14.60 6.29
C ASP A 65 -6.20 13.56 7.40
N ASP A 66 -6.96 12.47 7.36
CA ASP A 66 -6.85 11.39 8.35
C ASP A 66 -5.53 10.61 8.21
N MET A 67 -4.98 10.47 6.99
CA MET A 67 -3.62 9.92 6.80
C MET A 67 -2.59 10.80 7.52
N ASN A 68 -2.62 12.11 7.33
CA ASN A 68 -1.67 13.03 7.98
C ASN A 68 -1.93 13.14 9.50
N THR A 69 -3.17 13.10 9.95
CA THR A 69 -3.50 13.00 11.38
C THR A 69 -2.89 11.73 12.00
N LYS A 70 -2.97 10.60 11.29
CA LYS A 70 -2.33 9.34 11.73
C LYS A 70 -0.81 9.48 11.78
N VAL A 71 -0.19 10.08 10.78
CA VAL A 71 1.25 10.39 10.74
C VAL A 71 1.69 11.15 11.98
N HIS A 72 0.99 12.24 12.31
CA HIS A 72 1.28 13.03 13.52
C HIS A 72 1.09 12.22 14.80
N SER A 73 0.02 11.44 14.89
CA SER A 73 -0.26 10.60 16.07
C SER A 73 0.81 9.51 16.31
N LEU A 74 1.55 9.12 15.28
CA LEU A 74 2.68 8.20 15.35
C LEU A 74 4.01 8.89 15.65
N GLY A 75 4.02 10.22 15.78
CA GLY A 75 5.24 11.01 15.97
C GLY A 75 6.12 11.04 14.72
N MET A 76 5.55 10.93 13.52
CA MET A 76 6.25 11.01 12.24
C MET A 76 6.38 12.48 11.82
N LEU A 77 7.24 13.22 12.50
CA LEU A 77 7.32 14.68 12.39
C LEU A 77 7.93 15.19 11.06
N ASN A 78 8.59 14.30 10.30
CA ASN A 78 9.23 14.61 9.03
C ASN A 78 8.50 13.96 7.85
N SER A 79 7.21 13.69 7.99
CA SER A 79 6.41 13.02 6.97
C SER A 79 5.15 13.80 6.65
N VAL A 80 4.81 13.85 5.35
CA VAL A 80 3.57 14.45 4.85
C VAL A 80 3.11 13.71 3.61
N PHE A 81 1.80 13.50 3.48
CA PHE A 81 1.19 12.81 2.36
C PHE A 81 0.09 13.65 1.71
N TYR A 82 0.12 13.74 0.39
CA TYR A 82 -0.83 14.48 -0.44
C TYR A 82 -1.69 13.57 -1.31
N ASP A 83 -1.25 12.32 -1.48
CA ASP A 83 -2.01 11.32 -2.20
C ASP A 83 -1.79 9.90 -1.62
N PRO A 84 -2.73 8.97 -1.85
CA PRO A 84 -2.64 7.61 -1.31
C PRO A 84 -1.79 6.67 -2.16
N THR A 85 -1.30 7.11 -3.33
CA THR A 85 -0.61 6.24 -4.30
C THR A 85 0.91 6.34 -4.21
N GLY A 86 1.43 7.44 -3.68
CA GLY A 86 2.85 7.76 -3.68
C GLY A 86 3.34 8.34 -5.03
N LEU A 87 2.43 8.75 -5.93
CA LEU A 87 2.78 9.36 -7.22
C LEU A 87 2.90 10.88 -7.17
N ASP A 88 2.38 11.51 -6.13
CA ASP A 88 2.55 12.95 -5.92
C ASP A 88 3.95 13.21 -5.34
N ASP A 89 4.75 13.97 -6.05
CA ASP A 89 6.14 14.29 -5.67
C ASP A 89 6.28 15.08 -4.37
N ARG A 90 5.18 15.60 -3.83
CA ARG A 90 5.12 16.26 -2.54
C ARG A 90 5.04 15.29 -1.37
N ASN A 91 4.68 14.02 -1.61
CA ASN A 91 4.76 12.99 -0.58
C ASN A 91 6.21 12.87 -0.10
N ASN A 92 6.40 12.98 1.20
CA ASN A 92 7.73 12.92 1.79
C ASN A 92 7.71 12.15 3.11
N SER A 93 8.78 11.44 3.38
CA SER A 93 9.02 10.74 4.65
C SER A 93 10.51 10.50 4.88
N THR A 94 10.85 10.00 6.05
CA THR A 94 12.20 9.57 6.41
C THR A 94 12.21 8.09 6.80
N ALA A 95 13.38 7.46 6.77
CA ALA A 95 13.53 6.07 7.23
C ALA A 95 13.07 5.91 8.68
N SER A 96 13.42 6.86 9.56
CA SER A 96 13.01 6.87 10.98
C SER A 96 11.49 6.91 11.14
N ASP A 97 10.79 7.72 10.36
CA ASP A 97 9.33 7.81 10.43
C ASP A 97 8.66 6.56 9.84
N LEU A 98 9.22 6.01 8.76
CA LEU A 98 8.70 4.77 8.15
C LEU A 98 8.85 3.55 9.07
N ILE A 99 9.85 3.53 9.97
CA ILE A 99 9.95 2.52 11.03
C ILE A 99 8.72 2.57 11.95
N LYS A 100 8.31 3.76 12.35
CA LYS A 100 7.12 3.96 13.19
C LYS A 100 5.85 3.52 12.46
N LEU A 101 5.74 3.86 11.16
CA LEU A 101 4.60 3.47 10.34
C LEU A 101 4.52 1.95 10.18
N ALA A 102 5.62 1.29 9.86
CA ALA A 102 5.66 -0.18 9.70
C ALA A 102 5.28 -0.90 11.00
N SER A 103 5.79 -0.41 12.14
CA SER A 103 5.47 -0.94 13.47
C SER A 103 3.97 -0.78 13.79
N ALA A 104 3.39 0.38 13.47
CA ALA A 104 1.96 0.60 13.65
C ALA A 104 1.10 -0.24 12.69
N ALA A 105 1.56 -0.45 11.46
CA ALA A 105 0.85 -1.23 10.43
C ALA A 105 0.69 -2.71 10.83
N ALA A 106 1.62 -3.26 11.60
CA ALA A 106 1.56 -4.63 12.12
C ALA A 106 0.36 -4.88 13.06
N ASN A 107 -0.30 -3.84 13.57
CA ASN A 107 -1.51 -3.95 14.38
C ASN A 107 -2.81 -4.04 13.54
N TYR A 108 -2.69 -4.06 12.21
CA TYR A 108 -3.82 -4.16 11.29
C TYR A 108 -3.82 -5.52 10.58
N PRO A 109 -4.68 -6.46 10.99
CA PRO A 109 -4.69 -7.83 10.44
C PRO A 109 -4.81 -7.88 8.92
N GLU A 110 -5.54 -6.96 8.32
CA GLU A 110 -5.73 -6.90 6.87
C GLU A 110 -4.43 -6.54 6.13
N VAL A 111 -3.62 -5.67 6.74
CA VAL A 111 -2.31 -5.28 6.19
C VAL A 111 -1.32 -6.44 6.31
N VAL A 112 -1.26 -7.05 7.48
CA VAL A 112 -0.42 -8.23 7.75
C VAL A 112 -0.80 -9.37 6.81
N HIS A 113 -2.09 -9.72 6.73
CA HIS A 113 -2.57 -10.78 5.85
C HIS A 113 -2.19 -10.53 4.39
N ALA A 114 -2.40 -9.31 3.87
CA ALA A 114 -2.00 -8.97 2.51
C ALA A 114 -0.49 -9.03 2.32
N SER A 115 0.30 -8.60 3.32
CA SER A 115 1.76 -8.62 3.25
C SER A 115 2.36 -10.02 3.17
N HIS A 116 1.72 -11.03 3.78
CA HIS A 116 2.15 -12.42 3.73
C HIS A 116 1.90 -13.12 2.38
N GLN A 117 1.02 -12.58 1.54
CA GLN A 117 0.65 -13.23 0.29
C GLN A 117 1.72 -13.01 -0.78
N SER A 118 2.37 -14.08 -1.24
CA SER A 118 3.32 -14.06 -2.36
C SER A 118 2.64 -13.88 -3.71
N HIS A 119 1.36 -14.26 -3.81
CA HIS A 119 0.57 -14.20 -5.03
C HIS A 119 -0.86 -13.78 -4.73
N LEU A 120 -1.42 -12.92 -5.58
CA LEU A 120 -2.83 -12.55 -5.57
C LEU A 120 -3.55 -13.23 -6.73
N LYS A 121 -4.72 -13.81 -6.45
CA LYS A 121 -5.67 -14.27 -7.47
C LYS A 121 -7.08 -14.03 -6.98
N ILE A 122 -7.72 -12.95 -7.45
CA ILE A 122 -9.09 -12.60 -7.10
C ILE A 122 -9.92 -12.40 -8.35
N LYS A 123 -11.21 -12.72 -8.26
CA LYS A 123 -12.17 -12.51 -9.34
C LYS A 123 -13.16 -11.44 -8.93
N ILE A 124 -13.19 -10.35 -9.67
CA ILE A 124 -14.14 -9.26 -9.45
C ILE A 124 -15.04 -9.22 -10.68
N GLN A 125 -16.31 -9.56 -10.51
CA GLN A 125 -17.26 -9.78 -11.61
C GLN A 125 -16.72 -10.79 -12.65
N ARG A 126 -16.43 -10.31 -13.87
CA ARG A 126 -15.89 -11.13 -14.97
C ARG A 126 -14.38 -11.01 -15.14
N HIS A 127 -13.70 -10.18 -14.34
CA HIS A 127 -12.28 -9.90 -14.48
C HIS A 127 -11.47 -10.64 -13.41
N TRP A 128 -10.39 -11.29 -13.84
CA TRP A 128 -9.40 -11.87 -12.96
C TRP A 128 -8.27 -10.85 -12.72
N PHE A 129 -7.97 -10.61 -11.45
CA PHE A 129 -6.79 -9.89 -10.99
C PHE A 129 -5.82 -10.92 -10.42
N SER A 130 -4.65 -11.06 -11.04
CA SER A 130 -3.67 -12.06 -10.66
C SER A 130 -2.26 -11.52 -10.79
N GLY A 131 -1.35 -11.98 -9.95
CA GLY A 131 0.08 -11.72 -10.04
C GLY A 131 0.79 -11.76 -8.70
N ASN A 132 2.12 -11.78 -8.78
CA ASN A 132 2.99 -11.91 -7.61
C ASN A 132 3.06 -10.63 -6.79
N ASN A 133 3.40 -10.77 -5.51
CA ASN A 133 3.76 -9.65 -4.66
C ASN A 133 4.94 -8.89 -5.28
N THR A 134 4.91 -7.57 -5.17
CA THR A 134 5.99 -6.71 -5.69
C THR A 134 7.28 -6.79 -4.87
N ASN A 135 7.23 -7.38 -3.66
CA ASN A 135 8.40 -7.78 -2.90
C ASN A 135 8.67 -9.29 -3.09
N PRO A 136 9.73 -9.69 -3.83
CA PRO A 136 10.03 -11.10 -4.07
C PRO A 136 10.50 -11.87 -2.83
N LEU A 137 10.81 -11.18 -1.72
CA LEU A 137 11.18 -11.80 -0.44
C LEU A 137 9.99 -12.42 0.29
N ILE A 138 8.75 -12.09 -0.12
CA ILE A 138 7.55 -12.69 0.45
C ILE A 138 7.45 -14.16 0.01
N GLY A 139 7.33 -15.05 0.99
CA GLY A 139 7.34 -16.50 0.76
C GLY A 139 8.74 -17.10 0.72
N SER A 140 9.81 -16.29 0.98
CA SER A 140 11.17 -16.79 1.21
C SER A 140 11.34 -17.28 2.66
N ARG A 141 12.60 -17.42 3.11
CA ARG A 141 12.96 -17.82 4.49
C ARG A 141 12.62 -16.77 5.57
N HIS A 142 12.23 -15.57 5.17
CA HIS A 142 11.98 -14.43 6.07
C HIS A 142 10.53 -14.40 6.53
N ASP A 143 10.29 -14.26 7.83
CA ASP A 143 8.95 -14.07 8.42
C ASP A 143 8.54 -12.59 8.37
N ILE A 144 8.11 -12.15 7.18
CA ILE A 144 7.79 -10.75 6.91
C ILE A 144 6.33 -10.47 7.27
N GLN A 145 6.11 -9.67 8.31
CA GLN A 145 4.79 -9.30 8.82
C GLN A 145 4.15 -8.15 8.04
N VAL A 146 4.95 -7.16 7.65
CA VAL A 146 4.51 -6.00 6.87
C VAL A 146 5.50 -5.76 5.74
N SER A 147 5.01 -5.49 4.54
CA SER A 147 5.86 -5.15 3.41
C SER A 147 5.19 -4.20 2.45
N LYS A 148 5.92 -3.19 1.99
CA LYS A 148 5.51 -2.35 0.87
C LYS A 148 6.71 -1.89 0.07
N THR A 149 6.62 -2.05 -1.25
CA THR A 149 7.59 -1.53 -2.22
C THR A 149 7.10 -0.23 -2.84
N GLY A 150 8.02 0.59 -3.31
CA GLY A 150 7.74 1.81 -4.08
C GLY A 150 8.76 2.03 -5.19
N TRP A 151 8.35 2.79 -6.21
CA TRP A 151 9.23 3.30 -7.25
C TRP A 151 8.63 4.54 -7.91
N THR A 152 9.38 5.61 -7.96
CA THR A 152 9.19 6.73 -8.88
C THR A 152 10.55 7.17 -9.40
N THR A 153 10.59 7.88 -10.52
CA THR A 153 11.86 8.42 -11.04
C THR A 153 12.56 9.33 -10.04
N LYS A 154 11.77 10.07 -9.23
CA LYS A 154 12.29 11.00 -8.22
C LYS A 154 12.76 10.29 -6.95
N ALA A 155 11.99 9.32 -6.46
CA ALA A 155 12.28 8.65 -5.20
C ALA A 155 13.27 7.48 -5.33
N GLY A 156 13.47 6.96 -6.54
CA GLY A 156 14.21 5.71 -6.72
C GLY A 156 13.47 4.48 -6.21
N GLY A 157 14.17 3.39 -6.01
CA GLY A 157 13.63 2.15 -5.43
C GLY A 157 13.46 2.27 -3.92
N CYS A 158 12.26 1.98 -3.43
CA CYS A 158 11.93 2.03 -2.00
C CYS A 158 11.36 0.69 -1.54
N LEU A 159 11.69 0.32 -0.31
CA LEU A 159 11.16 -0.86 0.36
C LEU A 159 11.06 -0.59 1.86
N VAL A 160 9.94 -0.95 2.44
CA VAL A 160 9.74 -1.01 3.90
C VAL A 160 9.29 -2.41 4.24
N MET A 161 9.96 -3.04 5.21
CA MET A 161 9.57 -4.36 5.73
C MET A 161 9.67 -4.36 7.25
N LEU A 162 8.71 -5.02 7.89
CA LEU A 162 8.80 -5.44 9.28
C LEU A 162 8.77 -6.96 9.29
N LEU A 163 9.75 -7.57 9.94
CA LEU A 163 9.92 -9.02 10.00
C LEU A 163 10.26 -9.46 11.42
N ASP A 164 9.83 -10.67 11.75
CA ASP A 164 10.21 -11.33 12.98
C ASP A 164 11.45 -12.22 12.72
N THR A 165 12.39 -12.19 13.64
CA THR A 165 13.65 -12.96 13.60
C THR A 165 13.87 -13.66 14.95
N ASP A 166 14.80 -14.61 14.99
CA ASP A 166 15.28 -15.25 16.23
C ASP A 166 15.82 -14.24 17.27
N LYS A 167 16.29 -13.08 16.82
CA LYS A 167 16.77 -11.97 17.64
C LYS A 167 15.71 -10.89 17.91
N GLY A 168 14.43 -11.21 17.64
CA GLY A 168 13.28 -10.32 17.80
C GLY A 168 12.92 -9.57 16.52
N ARG A 169 11.95 -8.67 16.67
CA ARG A 169 11.38 -7.91 15.55
C ARG A 169 12.37 -6.89 14.99
N ARG A 170 12.41 -6.80 13.65
CA ARG A 170 13.25 -5.86 12.90
C ARG A 170 12.43 -5.09 11.88
N VAL A 171 12.82 -3.86 11.62
CA VAL A 171 12.29 -3.06 10.51
C VAL A 171 13.43 -2.70 9.58
N VAL A 172 13.25 -2.98 8.31
CA VAL A 172 14.17 -2.63 7.23
C VAL A 172 13.53 -1.56 6.38
N VAL A 173 14.25 -0.48 6.14
CA VAL A 173 13.82 0.62 5.26
C VAL A 173 14.94 0.91 4.27
N VAL A 174 14.63 0.77 2.99
CA VAL A 174 15.48 1.16 1.87
C VAL A 174 14.81 2.30 1.13
N LEU A 175 15.50 3.41 0.94
CA LEU A 175 15.03 4.58 0.18
C LEU A 175 16.10 4.99 -0.83
N GLY A 176 15.68 5.41 -2.02
CA GLY A 176 16.57 5.97 -3.03
C GLY A 176 17.46 4.94 -3.73
N SER A 177 17.15 3.65 -3.69
CA SER A 177 17.89 2.64 -4.44
C SER A 177 17.84 2.93 -5.95
N LYS A 178 18.93 2.63 -6.65
CA LYS A 178 19.09 2.93 -8.10
C LYS A 178 18.02 2.31 -8.98
N SER A 179 17.39 1.20 -8.53
CA SER A 179 16.36 0.50 -9.28
C SER A 179 15.43 -0.31 -8.37
N THR A 180 14.35 -0.83 -8.96
CA THR A 180 13.48 -1.80 -8.29
C THR A 180 14.16 -3.12 -7.99
N ARG A 181 15.26 -3.45 -8.68
CA ARG A 181 16.03 -4.68 -8.48
C ARG A 181 17.07 -4.54 -7.39
N THR A 182 17.80 -3.42 -7.34
CA THR A 182 18.89 -3.20 -6.37
C THR A 182 18.40 -3.04 -4.94
N ARG A 183 17.18 -2.53 -4.72
CA ARG A 183 16.58 -2.40 -3.38
C ARG A 183 16.42 -3.74 -2.62
N ILE A 184 16.38 -4.88 -3.34
CA ILE A 184 16.21 -6.20 -2.72
C ILE A 184 17.51 -6.66 -2.04
N PRO A 185 18.67 -6.81 -2.74
CA PRO A 185 19.91 -7.15 -2.06
C PRO A 185 20.35 -6.09 -1.03
N GLU A 186 20.02 -4.81 -1.23
CA GLU A 186 20.28 -3.76 -0.23
C GLU A 186 19.45 -3.97 1.07
N ALA A 187 18.34 -4.68 1.01
CA ALA A 187 17.51 -4.98 2.16
C ALA A 187 17.88 -6.28 2.90
N GLU A 188 18.74 -7.12 2.31
CA GLU A 188 19.13 -8.41 2.87
C GLU A 188 20.44 -8.37 3.68
N PHE A 189 21.07 -7.19 3.84
CA PHE A 189 22.30 -6.98 4.62
C PHE A 189 22.05 -6.73 6.11
#